data_186a43262456e25b1cd5c881afdbf431
#
_entry.id   186a43262456e25b1cd5c881afdbf431
#
_cell.length_a   1.000
_cell.length_b   1.000
_cell.length_c   1.000
_cell.angle_alpha   90.00
_cell.angle_beta   90.00
_cell.angle_gamma   90.00
#
_symmetry.space_group_name_H-M   'P 1'
#
loop_
_entity.id
_entity.type
_entity.pdbx_description
1 polymer ?
#
loop_
_entity_poly.entity_id
_entity_poly.type
_entity_poly.pdbx_seq_one_letter_code
_entity_poly.pdbx_strand_id
1 'polypeptide(L)'
;MSERACAAYAERPDARDSALDRRLLAFAARVRRPFGSRLRRAGELVALTESLQHEIDGLSSAALREAADELRSPLLRRGFAPELVARAFAMIRTAAERAVGMKHFPVQLMGGHAMLSGMLAEMQTGEGKTLTATLPAAAAALAGMPVHVVTVNDYLAKRDADWMRPVYEALGLRVGVTQHGQSPEERRGAYAADITYCTNKDLGFDYLRDSLTLGARSGQGRLLLEKMLGRGDRLDRLLLRGLHFAIVDEADSVLIDEARTPLIISSAADAQGDRKSVV
;
A
#
# COMPACT_ATOMS: atom_id res chain seq x y z
N MET A 1 5.68 -13.01 -6.94
CA MET A 1 5.44 -11.65 -6.41
C MET A 1 6.53 -10.65 -6.86
N SER A 2 7.77 -11.06 -7.06
CA SER A 2 8.91 -10.17 -7.33
C SER A 2 8.91 -9.43 -8.69
N GLU A 3 8.42 -10.05 -9.76
CA GLU A 3 8.43 -9.43 -11.10
C GLU A 3 7.44 -8.25 -11.25
N ARG A 4 6.43 -8.17 -10.39
CA ARG A 4 5.34 -7.18 -10.50
C ARG A 4 5.64 -5.88 -9.78
N ALA A 5 6.46 -5.89 -8.74
CA ALA A 5 6.88 -4.69 -8.04
C ALA A 5 7.84 -3.82 -8.89
N CYS A 6 8.49 -4.43 -9.89
CA CYS A 6 9.38 -3.75 -10.85
C CYS A 6 8.68 -3.34 -12.15
N ALA A 7 7.38 -3.54 -12.28
CA ALA A 7 6.62 -3.13 -13.46
C ALA A 7 6.56 -1.61 -13.60
N ALA A 8 6.46 -1.11 -14.84
CA ALA A 8 6.38 0.31 -15.13
C ALA A 8 5.15 0.98 -14.48
N TYR A 9 4.08 0.23 -14.29
CA TYR A 9 2.88 0.60 -13.53
C TYR A 9 2.42 -0.64 -12.76
N ALA A 10 2.74 -0.69 -11.48
CA ALA A 10 2.54 -1.88 -10.65
C ALA A 10 1.07 -2.00 -10.23
N GLU A 11 0.30 -2.77 -10.96
CA GLU A 11 -1.06 -3.15 -10.58
C GLU A 11 -1.11 -4.64 -10.23
N ARG A 12 -1.85 -4.94 -9.16
CA ARG A 12 -2.22 -6.32 -8.88
C ARG A 12 -3.34 -6.70 -9.87
N PRO A 13 -3.13 -7.71 -10.75
CA PRO A 13 -4.18 -8.11 -11.67
C PRO A 13 -5.40 -8.60 -10.91
N ASP A 14 -6.57 -8.22 -11.41
CA ASP A 14 -7.83 -8.76 -10.92
C ASP A 14 -7.81 -10.28 -11.06
N ALA A 15 -8.17 -10.97 -9.99
CA ALA A 15 -8.43 -12.39 -10.05
C ALA A 15 -9.66 -12.60 -10.96
N ARG A 16 -9.45 -13.02 -12.20
CA ARG A 16 -10.53 -13.41 -13.10
C ARG A 16 -11.08 -14.75 -12.65
N ASP A 17 -11.75 -14.76 -11.51
CA ASP A 17 -12.41 -15.95 -11.00
C ASP A 17 -13.63 -16.25 -11.86
N SER A 18 -13.64 -17.41 -12.50
CA SER A 18 -14.85 -17.92 -13.15
C SER A 18 -15.94 -18.15 -12.08
N ALA A 19 -17.20 -18.23 -12.49
CA ALA A 19 -18.29 -18.55 -11.55
C ALA A 19 -18.09 -19.92 -10.86
N LEU A 20 -17.36 -20.83 -11.51
CA LEU A 20 -16.95 -22.13 -10.98
C LEU A 20 -15.85 -21.96 -9.91
N ASP A 21 -14.84 -21.12 -10.18
CA ASP A 21 -13.76 -20.85 -9.23
C ASP A 21 -14.31 -20.21 -7.96
N ARG A 22 -15.26 -19.27 -8.07
CA ARG A 22 -15.93 -18.66 -6.92
C ARG A 22 -16.70 -19.68 -6.08
N ARG A 23 -17.40 -20.63 -6.73
CA ARG A 23 -18.13 -21.70 -6.02
C ARG A 23 -17.18 -22.71 -5.37
N LEU A 24 -16.10 -23.09 -6.05
CA LEU A 24 -15.06 -23.99 -5.52
C LEU A 24 -14.29 -23.32 -4.37
N LEU A 25 -13.95 -22.03 -4.49
CA LEU A 25 -13.31 -21.25 -3.43
C LEU A 25 -14.23 -21.07 -2.21
N ALA A 26 -15.53 -20.81 -2.43
CA ALA A 26 -16.51 -20.71 -1.35
C ALA A 26 -16.71 -22.07 -0.65
N PHE A 27 -16.73 -23.18 -1.38
CA PHE A 27 -16.80 -24.53 -0.83
C PHE A 27 -15.51 -24.89 -0.10
N ALA A 28 -14.33 -24.62 -0.71
CA ALA A 28 -13.04 -24.84 -0.08
C ALA A 28 -12.85 -23.98 1.17
N ALA A 29 -13.35 -22.74 1.18
CA ALA A 29 -13.34 -21.87 2.37
C ALA A 29 -14.25 -22.41 3.48
N ARG A 30 -15.36 -23.08 3.12
CA ARG A 30 -16.29 -23.68 4.08
C ARG A 30 -15.72 -24.97 4.69
N VAL A 31 -14.99 -25.75 3.91
CA VAL A 31 -14.33 -27.01 4.33
C VAL A 31 -12.99 -26.71 5.03
N ARG A 32 -12.25 -25.73 4.55
CA ARG A 32 -11.00 -25.25 5.14
C ARG A 32 -11.22 -24.18 6.19
N ARG A 33 -12.12 -24.33 7.12
CA ARG A 33 -12.14 -23.50 8.33
C ARG A 33 -11.11 -24.00 9.36
N PRO A 34 -9.85 -23.57 9.29
CA PRO A 34 -8.97 -23.63 10.43
C PRO A 34 -8.78 -22.20 10.97
N PHE A 35 -9.81 -21.64 11.61
CA PHE A 35 -9.64 -20.44 12.42
C PHE A 35 -8.44 -20.63 13.39
N GLY A 36 -8.29 -21.83 13.94
CA GLY A 36 -7.16 -22.20 14.79
C GLY A 36 -5.79 -22.14 14.12
N SER A 37 -5.68 -22.44 12.82
CA SER A 37 -4.37 -22.42 12.14
C SER A 37 -3.88 -21.00 11.81
N ARG A 38 -4.79 -20.05 11.54
CA ARG A 38 -4.43 -18.66 11.26
C ARG A 38 -3.99 -17.93 12.53
N LEU A 39 -4.76 -18.09 13.60
CA LEU A 39 -4.42 -17.54 14.91
C LEU A 39 -3.09 -18.11 15.43
N ARG A 40 -2.88 -19.42 15.26
CA ARG A 40 -1.62 -20.07 15.62
C ARG A 40 -0.44 -19.50 14.83
N ARG A 41 -0.56 -19.33 13.50
CA ARG A 41 0.50 -18.72 12.68
C ARG A 41 0.79 -17.27 13.08
N ALA A 42 -0.24 -16.49 13.42
CA ALA A 42 -0.05 -15.15 13.93
C ALA A 42 0.70 -15.18 15.29
N GLY A 43 0.36 -16.09 16.18
CA GLY A 43 1.08 -16.29 17.44
C GLY A 43 2.53 -16.75 17.25
N GLU A 44 2.78 -17.66 16.31
CA GLU A 44 4.13 -18.10 15.94
C GLU A 44 4.98 -16.92 15.41
N LEU A 45 4.37 -16.05 14.58
CA LEU A 45 5.04 -14.83 14.08
C LEU A 45 5.37 -13.87 15.23
N VAL A 46 4.44 -13.68 16.18
CA VAL A 46 4.69 -12.81 17.36
C VAL A 46 5.86 -13.36 18.16
N ALA A 47 5.86 -14.65 18.48
CA ALA A 47 6.95 -15.28 19.22
C ALA A 47 8.30 -15.14 18.50
N LEU A 48 8.31 -15.30 17.17
CA LEU A 48 9.50 -15.12 16.37
C LEU A 48 9.96 -13.64 16.36
N THR A 49 9.03 -12.70 16.26
CA THR A 49 9.33 -11.26 16.35
C THR A 49 9.95 -10.90 17.69
N GLU A 50 9.37 -11.41 18.79
CA GLU A 50 9.86 -11.17 20.14
C GLU A 50 11.24 -11.81 20.38
N SER A 51 11.53 -12.98 19.82
CA SER A 51 12.85 -13.59 19.91
C SER A 51 13.95 -12.78 19.25
N LEU A 52 13.64 -12.04 18.19
CA LEU A 52 14.57 -11.17 17.46
C LEU A 52 14.69 -9.77 18.11
N GLN A 53 13.74 -9.41 18.99
CA GLN A 53 13.63 -8.04 19.50
C GLN A 53 14.87 -7.57 20.25
N HIS A 54 15.48 -8.42 21.07
CA HIS A 54 16.66 -8.06 21.85
C HIS A 54 17.88 -7.71 20.96
N GLU A 55 18.08 -8.47 19.88
CA GLU A 55 19.13 -8.18 18.89
C GLU A 55 18.88 -6.84 18.21
N ILE A 56 17.64 -6.62 17.76
CA ILE A 56 17.26 -5.40 17.03
C ILE A 56 17.29 -4.16 17.93
N ASP A 57 16.86 -4.26 19.19
CA ASP A 57 16.89 -3.17 20.16
C ASP A 57 18.35 -2.74 20.48
N GLY A 58 19.33 -3.63 20.32
CA GLY A 58 20.75 -3.34 20.49
C GLY A 58 21.39 -2.55 19.33
N LEU A 59 20.73 -2.47 18.18
CA LEU A 59 21.27 -1.76 17.01
C LEU A 59 21.25 -0.25 17.21
N SER A 60 22.27 0.46 16.73
CA SER A 60 22.22 1.93 16.59
C SER A 60 21.19 2.33 15.52
N SER A 61 20.78 3.61 15.49
CA SER A 61 19.84 4.09 14.45
C SER A 61 20.40 3.93 13.03
N ALA A 62 21.71 4.10 12.86
CA ALA A 62 22.36 3.87 11.57
C ALA A 62 22.34 2.38 11.19
N ALA A 63 22.69 1.49 12.13
CA ALA A 63 22.67 0.06 11.91
C ALA A 63 21.25 -0.49 11.67
N LEU A 64 20.23 0.08 12.34
CA LEU A 64 18.84 -0.28 12.10
C LEU A 64 18.39 0.05 10.66
N ARG A 65 18.81 1.21 10.15
CA ARG A 65 18.53 1.63 8.76
C ARG A 65 19.26 0.75 7.75
N GLU A 66 20.51 0.42 8.00
CA GLU A 66 21.30 -0.49 7.16
C GLU A 66 20.67 -1.90 7.13
N ALA A 67 20.29 -2.44 8.28
CA ALA A 67 19.60 -3.71 8.38
C ALA A 67 18.23 -3.70 7.64
N ALA A 68 17.54 -2.56 7.65
CA ALA A 68 16.30 -2.40 6.87
C ALA A 68 16.57 -2.39 5.36
N ASP A 69 17.65 -1.76 4.89
CA ASP A 69 18.06 -1.79 3.48
C ASP A 69 18.49 -3.19 3.04
N GLU A 70 19.24 -3.91 3.86
CA GLU A 70 19.61 -5.32 3.60
C GLU A 70 18.40 -6.23 3.47
N LEU A 71 17.31 -5.94 4.21
CA LEU A 71 16.09 -6.75 4.19
C LEU A 71 15.29 -6.58 2.90
N ARG A 72 15.46 -5.48 2.14
CA ARG A 72 14.71 -5.20 0.89
C ARG A 72 14.86 -6.31 -0.14
N SER A 73 16.09 -6.73 -0.42
CA SER A 73 16.36 -7.74 -1.44
C SER A 73 15.79 -9.14 -1.09
N PRO A 74 15.92 -9.66 0.14
CA PRO A 74 15.20 -10.86 0.57
C PRO A 74 13.68 -10.76 0.46
N LEU A 75 13.07 -9.65 0.91
CA LEU A 75 11.63 -9.43 0.82
C LEU A 75 11.14 -9.39 -0.63
N LEU A 76 11.88 -8.73 -1.51
CA LEU A 76 11.55 -8.67 -2.94
C LEU A 76 11.57 -10.06 -3.58
N ARG A 77 12.56 -10.91 -3.26
CA ARG A 77 12.73 -12.23 -3.86
C ARG A 77 11.82 -13.29 -3.25
N ARG A 78 11.70 -13.34 -1.92
CA ARG A 78 11.01 -14.40 -1.18
C ARG A 78 9.60 -14.01 -0.73
N GLY A 79 9.22 -12.74 -0.94
CA GLY A 79 7.96 -12.20 -0.46
C GLY A 79 7.91 -12.13 1.08
N PHE A 80 6.72 -12.23 1.63
CA PHE A 80 6.45 -12.15 3.06
C PHE A 80 6.64 -13.51 3.76
N ALA A 81 7.84 -14.10 3.64
CA ALA A 81 8.20 -15.27 4.42
C ALA A 81 8.19 -14.93 5.93
N PRO A 82 7.71 -15.83 6.81
CA PRO A 82 7.52 -15.52 8.24
C PRO A 82 8.75 -14.95 8.93
N GLU A 83 9.94 -15.46 8.63
CA GLU A 83 11.20 -15.00 9.22
C GLU A 83 11.55 -13.57 8.80
N LEU A 84 11.28 -13.22 7.52
CA LEU A 84 11.52 -11.88 7.01
C LEU A 84 10.51 -10.88 7.57
N VAL A 85 9.24 -11.29 7.69
CA VAL A 85 8.19 -10.46 8.30
C VAL A 85 8.48 -10.23 9.78
N ALA A 86 8.88 -11.27 10.52
CA ALA A 86 9.24 -11.14 11.93
C ALA A 86 10.40 -10.16 12.14
N ARG A 87 11.44 -10.26 11.30
CA ARG A 87 12.57 -9.32 11.35
C ARG A 87 12.14 -7.89 10.99
N ALA A 88 11.32 -7.71 9.95
CA ALA A 88 10.75 -6.41 9.59
C ALA A 88 9.94 -5.82 10.74
N PHE A 89 9.06 -6.62 11.35
CA PHE A 89 8.20 -6.17 12.45
C PHE A 89 9.02 -5.80 13.69
N ALA A 90 10.07 -6.54 14.03
CA ALA A 90 10.97 -6.19 15.12
C ALA A 90 11.66 -4.83 14.87
N MET A 91 12.15 -4.58 13.64
CA MET A 91 12.75 -3.30 13.25
C MET A 91 11.74 -2.15 13.33
N ILE A 92 10.52 -2.34 12.80
CA ILE A 92 9.45 -1.32 12.81
C ILE A 92 9.06 -1.01 14.26
N ARG A 93 8.98 -2.03 15.12
CA ARG A 93 8.66 -1.89 16.54
C ARG A 93 9.71 -1.07 17.27
N THR A 94 11.00 -1.33 17.02
CA THR A 94 12.12 -0.55 17.58
C THR A 94 12.14 0.88 17.03
N ALA A 95 11.89 1.06 15.72
CA ALA A 95 11.79 2.38 15.11
C ALA A 95 10.66 3.21 15.74
N ALA A 96 9.49 2.61 15.94
CA ALA A 96 8.33 3.26 16.56
C ALA A 96 8.61 3.64 18.03
N GLU A 97 9.20 2.74 18.81
CA GLU A 97 9.57 3.02 20.20
C GLU A 97 10.54 4.21 20.30
N ARG A 98 11.54 4.28 19.41
CA ARG A 98 12.54 5.35 19.41
C ARG A 98 12.01 6.67 18.84
N ALA A 99 11.23 6.61 17.77
CA ALA A 99 10.82 7.80 17.04
C ALA A 99 9.60 8.51 17.66
N VAL A 100 8.63 7.72 18.18
CA VAL A 100 7.36 8.26 18.70
C VAL A 100 7.05 7.80 20.13
N GLY A 101 7.96 7.09 20.78
CA GLY A 101 7.81 6.64 22.16
C GLY A 101 6.77 5.52 22.35
N MET A 102 6.34 4.88 21.27
CA MET A 102 5.29 3.83 21.32
C MET A 102 5.82 2.51 20.78
N LYS A 103 5.67 1.46 21.58
CA LYS A 103 6.04 0.10 21.21
C LYS A 103 4.80 -0.71 20.90
N HIS A 104 4.77 -1.40 19.78
CA HIS A 104 3.65 -2.27 19.41
C HIS A 104 3.46 -3.39 20.41
N PHE A 105 2.20 -3.63 20.78
CA PHE A 105 1.82 -4.78 21.60
C PHE A 105 1.71 -6.06 20.76
N PRO A 106 1.81 -7.25 21.37
CA PRO A 106 1.67 -8.53 20.66
C PRO A 106 0.40 -8.62 19.80
N VAL A 107 -0.74 -8.14 20.30
CA VAL A 107 -2.00 -8.13 19.56
C VAL A 107 -1.94 -7.23 18.31
N GLN A 108 -1.20 -6.13 18.37
CA GLN A 108 -0.99 -5.25 17.22
C GLN A 108 -0.07 -5.90 16.17
N LEU A 109 0.93 -6.68 16.57
CA LEU A 109 1.73 -7.49 15.65
C LEU A 109 0.85 -8.52 14.93
N MET A 110 -0.10 -9.16 15.63
CA MET A 110 -1.09 -10.05 15.01
C MET A 110 -1.98 -9.32 14.01
N GLY A 111 -2.48 -8.12 14.35
CA GLY A 111 -3.27 -7.26 13.48
C GLY A 111 -2.50 -6.84 12.23
N GLY A 112 -1.25 -6.40 12.40
CA GLY A 112 -0.34 -6.06 11.30
C GLY A 112 -0.10 -7.24 10.35
N HIS A 113 0.10 -8.44 10.91
CA HIS A 113 0.25 -9.66 10.11
C HIS A 113 -1.03 -10.03 9.35
N ALA A 114 -2.19 -9.87 9.98
CA ALA A 114 -3.48 -10.11 9.33
C ALA A 114 -3.64 -9.19 8.11
N MET A 115 -3.40 -7.88 8.26
CA MET A 115 -3.48 -6.91 7.17
C MET A 115 -2.44 -7.21 6.07
N LEU A 116 -1.20 -7.52 6.41
CA LEU A 116 -0.16 -7.89 5.45
C LEU A 116 -0.52 -9.15 4.65
N SER A 117 -1.31 -10.04 5.26
CA SER A 117 -1.85 -11.26 4.63
C SER A 117 -3.14 -11.01 3.81
N GLY A 118 -3.57 -9.75 3.66
CA GLY A 118 -4.78 -9.38 2.91
C GLY A 118 -6.08 -9.72 3.66
N MET A 119 -6.04 -9.71 4.99
CA MET A 119 -7.21 -9.93 5.82
C MET A 119 -7.69 -8.61 6.44
N LEU A 120 -8.96 -8.56 6.80
CA LEU A 120 -9.53 -7.49 7.61
C LEU A 120 -9.11 -7.67 9.06
N ALA A 121 -8.58 -6.61 9.67
CA ALA A 121 -8.28 -6.54 11.09
C ALA A 121 -9.29 -5.60 11.76
N GLU A 122 -10.19 -6.15 12.56
CA GLU A 122 -11.11 -5.37 13.38
C GLU A 122 -10.42 -4.97 14.68
N MET A 123 -10.37 -3.68 14.95
CA MET A 123 -9.76 -3.11 16.16
C MET A 123 -10.69 -2.03 16.72
N GLN A 124 -10.83 -1.99 18.04
CA GLN A 124 -11.64 -0.98 18.71
C GLN A 124 -10.97 0.41 18.67
N THR A 125 -11.78 1.44 18.89
CA THR A 125 -11.26 2.80 18.99
C THR A 125 -10.30 2.90 20.19
N GLY A 126 -9.13 3.51 19.98
CA GLY A 126 -8.11 3.62 21.03
C GLY A 126 -7.09 2.48 21.10
N GLU A 127 -7.26 1.39 20.36
CA GLU A 127 -6.31 0.26 20.33
C GLU A 127 -5.04 0.51 19.49
N GLY A 128 -4.87 1.72 18.97
CA GLY A 128 -3.67 2.10 18.23
C GLY A 128 -3.67 1.62 16.77
N LYS A 129 -4.81 1.72 16.06
CA LYS A 129 -4.94 1.38 14.63
C LYS A 129 -3.85 2.01 13.78
N THR A 130 -3.63 3.33 13.93
CA THR A 130 -2.62 4.09 13.16
C THR A 130 -1.21 3.53 13.36
N LEU A 131 -0.84 3.19 14.61
CA LEU A 131 0.43 2.55 14.91
C LEU A 131 0.51 1.14 14.31
N THR A 132 -0.56 0.34 14.43
CA THR A 132 -0.63 -1.01 13.86
C THR A 132 -0.47 -1.01 12.35
N ALA A 133 -1.03 -0.01 11.65
CA ALA A 133 -0.92 0.14 10.20
C ALA A 133 0.52 0.35 9.73
N THR A 134 1.42 0.86 10.59
CA THR A 134 2.84 1.03 10.23
C THR A 134 3.53 -0.30 9.94
N LEU A 135 3.12 -1.39 10.58
CA LEU A 135 3.71 -2.72 10.41
C LEU A 135 3.56 -3.23 8.95
N PRO A 136 2.34 -3.39 8.41
CA PRO A 136 2.18 -3.83 7.04
C PRO A 136 2.64 -2.79 6.02
N ALA A 137 2.48 -1.47 6.31
CA ALA A 137 2.92 -0.41 5.42
C ALA A 137 4.43 -0.42 5.21
N ALA A 138 5.22 -0.42 6.29
CA ALA A 138 6.67 -0.43 6.18
C ALA A 138 7.18 -1.77 5.62
N ALA A 139 6.62 -2.91 6.02
CA ALA A 139 7.02 -4.21 5.48
C ALA A 139 6.79 -4.32 3.96
N ALA A 140 5.64 -3.83 3.46
CA ALA A 140 5.34 -3.80 2.04
C ALA A 140 6.24 -2.80 1.28
N ALA A 141 6.50 -1.63 1.85
CA ALA A 141 7.39 -0.63 1.28
C ALA A 141 8.85 -1.12 1.22
N LEU A 142 9.34 -1.82 2.25
CA LEU A 142 10.64 -2.48 2.23
C LEU A 142 10.72 -3.57 1.16
N ALA A 143 9.62 -4.26 0.84
CA ALA A 143 9.53 -5.18 -0.27
C ALA A 143 9.47 -4.49 -1.66
N GLY A 144 9.61 -3.16 -1.72
CA GLY A 144 9.61 -2.38 -2.96
C GLY A 144 8.23 -2.13 -3.56
N MET A 145 7.16 -2.33 -2.79
CA MET A 145 5.80 -2.10 -3.24
C MET A 145 5.41 -0.63 -3.01
N PRO A 146 4.78 0.07 -3.97
CA PRO A 146 4.11 1.33 -3.70
C PRO A 146 2.95 1.09 -2.73
N VAL A 147 2.98 1.76 -1.58
CA VAL A 147 1.99 1.60 -0.52
C VAL A 147 1.10 2.83 -0.46
N HIS A 148 -0.22 2.62 -0.42
CA HIS A 148 -1.21 3.65 -0.19
C HIS A 148 -1.90 3.41 1.15
N VAL A 149 -1.86 4.40 2.05
CA VAL A 149 -2.65 4.40 3.29
C VAL A 149 -3.83 5.31 3.05
N VAL A 150 -5.01 4.70 2.94
CA VAL A 150 -6.25 5.38 2.54
C VAL A 150 -7.08 5.69 3.76
N THR A 151 -7.45 6.96 3.91
CA THR A 151 -8.30 7.47 4.99
C THR A 151 -9.53 8.17 4.41
N VAL A 152 -10.48 8.55 5.27
CA VAL A 152 -11.72 9.18 4.84
C VAL A 152 -11.59 10.67 4.48
N ASN A 153 -10.57 11.37 5.00
CA ASN A 153 -10.41 12.80 4.73
C ASN A 153 -8.95 13.26 4.80
N ASP A 154 -8.67 14.44 4.22
CA ASP A 154 -7.35 15.06 4.12
C ASP A 154 -6.71 15.35 5.47
N TYR A 155 -7.54 15.72 6.46
CA TYR A 155 -7.04 16.01 7.79
C TYR A 155 -6.44 14.78 8.45
N LEU A 156 -7.12 13.64 8.38
CA LEU A 156 -6.61 12.37 8.91
C LEU A 156 -5.40 11.89 8.12
N ALA A 157 -5.44 11.98 6.79
CA ALA A 157 -4.31 11.62 5.95
C ALA A 157 -3.03 12.39 6.34
N LYS A 158 -3.16 13.71 6.51
CA LYS A 158 -2.02 14.53 6.92
C LYS A 158 -1.59 14.27 8.36
N ARG A 159 -2.53 14.23 9.29
CA ARG A 159 -2.25 13.98 10.72
C ARG A 159 -1.48 12.68 10.93
N ASP A 160 -1.98 11.60 10.33
CA ASP A 160 -1.41 10.26 10.53
C ASP A 160 -0.07 10.11 9.81
N ALA A 161 0.05 10.73 8.63
CA ALA A 161 1.33 10.80 7.92
C ALA A 161 2.39 11.54 8.73
N ASP A 162 2.07 12.74 9.23
CA ASP A 162 3.01 13.56 9.99
C ASP A 162 3.40 12.87 11.31
N TRP A 163 2.46 12.18 11.96
CA TRP A 163 2.72 11.47 13.20
C TRP A 163 3.58 10.23 12.99
N MET A 164 3.32 9.43 11.94
CA MET A 164 4.04 8.18 11.70
C MET A 164 5.30 8.35 10.82
N ARG A 165 5.49 9.49 10.18
CA ARG A 165 6.65 9.81 9.34
C ARG A 165 7.99 9.47 10.00
N PRO A 166 8.25 9.86 11.28
CA PRO A 166 9.53 9.55 11.92
C PRO A 166 9.83 8.06 12.02
N VAL A 167 8.79 7.22 12.15
CA VAL A 167 8.93 5.75 12.19
C VAL A 167 9.44 5.22 10.84
N TYR A 168 8.84 5.68 9.75
CA TYR A 168 9.22 5.26 8.40
C TYR A 168 10.60 5.78 7.99
N GLU A 169 10.89 7.03 8.31
CA GLU A 169 12.19 7.66 8.02
C GLU A 169 13.35 6.99 8.77
N ALA A 170 13.11 6.50 9.99
CA ALA A 170 14.10 5.71 10.74
C ALA A 170 14.51 4.43 9.98
N LEU A 171 13.63 3.89 9.14
CA LEU A 171 13.88 2.71 8.30
C LEU A 171 14.30 3.08 6.86
N GLY A 172 14.58 4.36 6.58
CA GLY A 172 14.97 4.82 5.24
C GLY A 172 13.83 4.88 4.24
N LEU A 173 12.55 4.90 4.69
CA LEU A 173 11.37 5.00 3.84
C LEU A 173 10.87 6.44 3.75
N ARG A 174 10.43 6.84 2.55
CA ARG A 174 9.88 8.18 2.29
C ARG A 174 8.36 8.17 2.41
N VAL A 175 7.81 9.25 2.96
CA VAL A 175 6.37 9.41 3.15
C VAL A 175 5.88 10.62 2.37
N GLY A 176 4.88 10.38 1.50
CA GLY A 176 4.13 11.40 0.78
C GLY A 176 2.71 11.55 1.34
N VAL A 177 2.10 12.69 1.09
CA VAL A 177 0.71 12.97 1.43
C VAL A 177 0.06 13.67 0.25
N THR A 178 -1.07 13.16 -0.23
CA THR A 178 -1.89 13.89 -1.18
C THR A 178 -2.96 14.69 -0.44
N GLN A 179 -3.22 15.89 -0.93
CA GLN A 179 -4.21 16.81 -0.37
C GLN A 179 -5.01 17.49 -1.49
N HIS A 180 -6.22 17.90 -1.17
CA HIS A 180 -7.01 18.69 -2.10
C HIS A 180 -6.27 19.99 -2.49
N GLY A 181 -6.36 20.39 -3.76
CA GLY A 181 -5.74 21.62 -4.27
C GLY A 181 -4.27 21.49 -4.70
N GLN A 182 -3.61 20.34 -4.49
CA GLN A 182 -2.26 20.11 -5.00
C GLN A 182 -2.24 20.05 -6.54
N SER A 183 -1.19 20.62 -7.12
CA SER A 183 -0.88 20.51 -8.54
C SER A 183 -0.56 19.07 -8.94
N PRO A 184 -0.68 18.70 -10.24
CA PRO A 184 -0.28 17.37 -10.70
C PRO A 184 1.18 17.02 -10.40
N GLU A 185 2.08 17.98 -10.37
CA GLU A 185 3.50 17.79 -10.05
C GLU A 185 3.69 17.46 -8.56
N GLU A 186 3.03 18.20 -7.68
CA GLU A 186 3.05 17.93 -6.23
C GLU A 186 2.47 16.56 -5.91
N ARG A 187 1.33 16.18 -6.54
CA ARG A 187 0.72 14.86 -6.39
C ARG A 187 1.66 13.75 -6.87
N ARG A 188 2.31 13.94 -8.02
CA ARG A 188 3.30 12.98 -8.53
C ARG A 188 4.48 12.84 -7.57
N GLY A 189 4.95 13.95 -6.99
CA GLY A 189 5.97 13.93 -5.95
C GLY A 189 5.54 13.15 -4.71
N ALA A 190 4.29 13.32 -4.26
CA ALA A 190 3.73 12.59 -3.13
C ALA A 190 3.62 11.08 -3.43
N TYR A 191 3.12 10.70 -4.60
CA TYR A 191 3.03 9.30 -5.03
C TYR A 191 4.39 8.66 -5.34
N ALA A 192 5.44 9.45 -5.58
CA ALA A 192 6.82 8.95 -5.73
C ALA A 192 7.46 8.50 -4.41
N ALA A 193 6.84 8.78 -3.26
CA ALA A 193 7.26 8.27 -1.96
C ALA A 193 6.99 6.76 -1.82
N ASP A 194 7.66 6.10 -0.89
CA ASP A 194 7.48 4.66 -0.67
C ASP A 194 6.10 4.35 -0.08
N ILE A 195 5.61 5.25 0.79
CA ILE A 195 4.30 5.19 1.43
C ILE A 195 3.59 6.52 1.18
N THR A 196 2.37 6.49 0.65
CA THR A 196 1.57 7.69 0.39
C THR A 196 0.26 7.62 1.17
N TYR A 197 0.04 8.61 2.02
CA TYR A 197 -1.25 8.83 2.67
C TYR A 197 -2.17 9.64 1.76
N CYS A 198 -3.38 9.18 1.57
CA CYS A 198 -4.34 9.80 0.65
C CYS A 198 -5.78 9.53 1.08
N THR A 199 -6.73 10.26 0.50
CA THR A 199 -8.13 9.91 0.63
C THR A 199 -8.54 8.93 -0.46
N ASN A 200 -9.61 8.17 -0.21
CA ASN A 200 -10.19 7.27 -1.21
C ASN A 200 -10.61 8.02 -2.49
N LYS A 201 -11.15 9.23 -2.34
CA LYS A 201 -11.59 10.08 -3.46
C LYS A 201 -10.42 10.55 -4.30
N ASP A 202 -9.37 11.08 -3.66
CA ASP A 202 -8.18 11.53 -4.38
C ASP A 202 -7.52 10.39 -5.15
N LEU A 203 -7.31 9.24 -4.48
CA LEU A 203 -6.74 8.06 -5.10
C LEU A 203 -7.58 7.58 -6.30
N GLY A 204 -8.91 7.55 -6.13
CA GLY A 204 -9.83 7.15 -7.20
C GLY A 204 -9.80 8.11 -8.39
N PHE A 205 -9.83 9.43 -8.17
CA PHE A 205 -9.73 10.42 -9.23
C PHE A 205 -8.37 10.39 -9.94
N ASP A 206 -7.28 10.24 -9.20
CA ASP A 206 -5.94 10.19 -9.78
C ASP A 206 -5.74 8.91 -10.60
N TYR A 207 -6.28 7.77 -10.15
CA TYR A 207 -6.32 6.52 -10.92
C TYR A 207 -7.13 6.67 -12.22
N LEU A 208 -8.29 7.32 -12.17
CA LEU A 208 -9.09 7.57 -13.37
C LEU A 208 -8.37 8.50 -14.36
N ARG A 209 -7.66 9.52 -13.89
CA ARG A 209 -6.83 10.41 -14.72
C ARG A 209 -5.71 9.64 -15.40
N ASP A 210 -5.01 8.78 -14.66
CA ASP A 210 -3.97 7.93 -15.20
C ASP A 210 -4.54 6.95 -16.24
N SER A 211 -5.71 6.36 -15.97
CA SER A 211 -6.40 5.47 -16.90
C SER A 211 -6.78 6.18 -18.20
N LEU A 212 -7.22 7.45 -18.15
CA LEU A 212 -7.49 8.27 -19.34
C LEU A 212 -6.19 8.55 -20.12
N THR A 213 -5.09 8.86 -19.43
CA THR A 213 -3.77 9.12 -20.03
C THR A 213 -3.22 7.85 -20.70
N LEU A 214 -3.39 6.68 -20.09
CA LEU A 214 -2.96 5.40 -20.63
C LEU A 214 -3.81 4.97 -21.84
N GLY A 215 -5.12 5.28 -21.81
CA GLY A 215 -6.08 4.91 -22.85
C GLY A 215 -6.33 3.39 -22.93
N ALA A 216 -7.17 2.98 -23.89
CA ALA A 216 -7.61 1.58 -24.06
C ALA A 216 -6.47 0.59 -24.43
N ARG A 217 -5.25 1.05 -24.67
CA ARG A 217 -4.10 0.25 -25.13
C ARG A 217 -2.97 0.16 -24.12
N SER A 218 -3.29 0.07 -22.84
CA SER A 218 -2.35 0.11 -21.70
C SER A 218 -1.66 -1.23 -21.36
N GLY A 219 -1.38 -2.09 -22.36
CA GLY A 219 -0.65 -3.33 -22.09
C GLY A 219 0.74 -3.07 -21.51
N GLN A 220 1.10 -3.72 -20.41
CA GLN A 220 2.38 -3.53 -19.68
C GLN A 220 3.61 -3.66 -20.58
N GLY A 221 3.60 -4.60 -21.54
CA GLY A 221 4.70 -4.79 -22.50
C GLY A 221 4.91 -3.56 -23.39
N ARG A 222 3.82 -2.88 -23.77
CA ARG A 222 3.91 -1.66 -24.61
C ARG A 222 4.46 -0.48 -23.82
N LEU A 223 4.02 -0.31 -22.56
CA LEU A 223 4.52 0.74 -21.67
C LEU A 223 6.02 0.56 -21.40
N LEU A 224 6.46 -0.68 -21.22
CA LEU A 224 7.87 -1.00 -21.05
C LEU A 224 8.67 -0.68 -22.33
N LEU A 225 8.12 -0.99 -23.48
CA LEU A 225 8.73 -0.70 -24.77
C LEU A 225 8.81 0.81 -25.06
N GLU A 226 7.76 1.56 -24.74
CA GLU A 226 7.74 3.03 -24.83
C GLU A 226 8.82 3.65 -23.92
N LYS A 227 8.96 3.13 -22.70
CA LYS A 227 10.03 3.54 -21.77
C LYS A 227 11.43 3.23 -22.32
N MET A 228 11.64 2.05 -22.90
CA MET A 228 12.93 1.65 -23.48
C MET A 228 13.29 2.45 -24.73
N LEU A 229 12.31 2.89 -25.51
CA LEU A 229 12.51 3.67 -26.73
C LEU A 229 12.64 5.18 -26.48
N GLY A 230 12.67 5.62 -25.22
CA GLY A 230 12.77 7.04 -24.86
C GLY A 230 11.52 7.86 -25.22
N ARG A 231 10.39 7.20 -25.53
CA ARG A 231 9.09 7.83 -25.82
C ARG A 231 8.24 7.90 -24.53
N GLY A 232 8.88 8.27 -23.41
CA GLY A 232 8.32 8.20 -22.08
C GLY A 232 7.21 9.21 -21.72
N ASP A 233 6.85 10.13 -22.64
CA ASP A 233 5.91 11.24 -22.37
C ASP A 233 4.62 10.84 -21.65
N ARG A 234 4.09 9.63 -21.88
CA ARG A 234 2.87 9.17 -21.21
C ARG A 234 3.13 8.70 -19.80
N LEU A 235 4.20 7.93 -19.58
CA LEU A 235 4.57 7.45 -18.25
C LEU A 235 4.97 8.60 -17.33
N ASP A 236 5.62 9.62 -17.87
CA ASP A 236 6.03 10.81 -17.13
C ASP A 236 4.85 11.71 -16.74
N ARG A 237 3.70 11.56 -17.41
CA ARG A 237 2.45 12.27 -17.08
C ARG A 237 1.60 11.54 -16.04
N LEU A 238 1.89 10.26 -15.73
CA LEU A 238 1.14 9.52 -14.73
C LEU A 238 1.38 10.10 -13.33
N LEU A 239 0.33 10.10 -12.53
CA LEU A 239 0.37 10.54 -11.15
C LEU A 239 0.83 9.40 -10.23
N LEU A 240 0.25 8.21 -10.40
CA LEU A 240 0.49 7.05 -9.58
C LEU A 240 1.68 6.22 -10.10
N ARG A 241 2.34 5.52 -9.19
CA ARG A 241 3.31 4.46 -9.52
C ARG A 241 2.65 3.10 -9.75
N GLY A 242 1.33 3.05 -9.76
CA GLY A 242 0.50 1.87 -9.80
C GLY A 242 -0.16 1.55 -8.46
N LEU A 243 -1.20 0.70 -8.51
CA LEU A 243 -1.96 0.24 -7.35
C LEU A 243 -1.53 -1.18 -7.00
N HIS A 244 -0.61 -1.33 -6.05
CA HIS A 244 -0.08 -2.63 -5.66
C HIS A 244 -0.46 -3.04 -4.25
N PHE A 245 -0.34 -2.14 -3.27
CA PHE A 245 -0.64 -2.41 -1.88
C PHE A 245 -1.37 -1.23 -1.26
N ALA A 246 -2.53 -1.48 -0.64
CA ALA A 246 -3.29 -0.48 0.07
C ALA A 246 -3.68 -0.96 1.45
N ILE A 247 -3.65 -0.04 2.41
CA ILE A 247 -4.24 -0.18 3.73
C ILE A 247 -5.39 0.82 3.78
N VAL A 248 -6.59 0.33 4.03
CA VAL A 248 -7.78 1.18 4.13
C VAL A 248 -8.15 1.29 5.61
N ASP A 249 -8.01 2.48 6.16
CA ASP A 249 -8.50 2.79 7.50
C ASP A 249 -9.98 3.18 7.43
N GLU A 250 -10.75 2.81 8.43
CA GLU A 250 -12.20 3.00 8.46
C GLU A 250 -12.88 2.40 7.21
N ALA A 251 -12.61 1.11 6.97
CA ALA A 251 -13.03 0.41 5.76
C ALA A 251 -14.56 0.39 5.55
N ASP A 252 -15.36 0.44 6.59
CA ASP A 252 -16.81 0.59 6.58
C ASP A 252 -17.23 1.93 5.95
N SER A 253 -16.64 3.04 6.39
CA SER A 253 -16.91 4.36 5.82
C SER A 253 -16.45 4.43 4.35
N VAL A 254 -15.24 3.97 4.06
CA VAL A 254 -14.66 4.07 2.70
C VAL A 254 -15.36 3.13 1.71
N LEU A 255 -15.60 1.86 2.09
CA LEU A 255 -16.07 0.83 1.16
C LEU A 255 -17.59 0.65 1.13
N ILE A 256 -18.33 1.21 2.10
CA ILE A 256 -19.78 1.09 2.19
C ILE A 256 -20.44 2.44 2.04
N ASP A 257 -20.13 3.40 2.92
CA ASP A 257 -20.85 4.69 2.94
C ASP A 257 -20.49 5.57 1.74
N GLU A 258 -19.20 5.72 1.45
CA GLU A 258 -18.73 6.56 0.35
C GLU A 258 -18.76 5.85 -1.01
N ALA A 259 -18.78 4.53 -1.06
CA ALA A 259 -18.81 3.75 -2.31
C ALA A 259 -20.07 3.97 -3.15
N ARG A 260 -21.12 4.58 -2.56
CA ARG A 260 -22.36 4.94 -3.26
C ARG A 260 -22.24 6.23 -4.07
N THR A 261 -21.22 7.04 -3.83
CA THR A 261 -21.01 8.30 -4.53
C THR A 261 -20.24 8.04 -5.83
N PRO A 262 -20.85 8.30 -7.01
CA PRO A 262 -20.15 8.09 -8.28
C PRO A 262 -18.99 9.09 -8.43
N LEU A 263 -17.83 8.60 -8.83
CA LEU A 263 -16.70 9.44 -9.22
C LEU A 263 -16.89 9.84 -10.69
N ILE A 264 -17.15 11.10 -10.96
CA ILE A 264 -17.39 11.63 -12.33
C ILE A 264 -16.24 12.56 -12.68
N ILE A 265 -15.52 12.25 -13.75
CA ILE A 265 -14.57 13.17 -14.40
C ILE A 265 -15.27 13.73 -15.63
N SER A 266 -15.55 15.04 -15.61
CA SER A 266 -15.97 15.77 -16.80
C SER A 266 -14.77 16.50 -17.40
N SER A 267 -14.42 16.20 -18.67
CA SER A 267 -13.59 17.07 -19.47
C SER A 267 -14.48 17.98 -20.29
N ALA A 268 -14.17 19.28 -20.32
CA ALA A 268 -14.78 20.16 -21.33
C ALA A 268 -14.39 19.59 -22.70
N ALA A 269 -15.38 19.11 -23.45
CA ALA A 269 -15.13 18.78 -24.86
C ALA A 269 -14.73 20.08 -25.54
N ASP A 270 -13.57 20.09 -26.22
CA ASP A 270 -13.18 21.18 -27.07
C ASP A 270 -14.30 21.42 -28.09
N ALA A 271 -14.96 22.57 -27.99
CA ALA A 271 -16.10 22.97 -28.81
C ALA A 271 -15.69 23.28 -30.28
N GLN A 272 -14.59 22.71 -30.78
CA GLN A 272 -14.05 22.94 -32.11
C GLN A 272 -14.11 21.75 -33.07
N GLY A 273 -14.88 20.70 -32.77
CA GLY A 273 -14.88 19.47 -33.59
C GLY A 273 -16.18 19.07 -34.28
N ASP A 274 -17.29 19.83 -34.23
CA ASP A 274 -18.53 19.36 -34.87
C ASP A 274 -19.28 20.46 -35.63
N ARG A 275 -18.62 20.95 -36.68
CA ARG A 275 -19.27 21.68 -37.80
C ARG A 275 -18.84 21.08 -39.13
N LYS A 276 -19.15 19.84 -39.40
CA LYS A 276 -19.25 19.27 -40.75
C LYS A 276 -20.09 18.00 -40.73
N SER A 277 -21.36 18.14 -41.02
CA SER A 277 -22.15 17.35 -41.95
C SER A 277 -23.65 17.46 -41.63
N VAL A 278 -24.23 18.54 -42.19
CA VAL A 278 -25.61 18.53 -42.65
C VAL A 278 -25.58 19.15 -44.03
N VAL A 279 -25.54 18.33 -45.03
CA VAL A 279 -26.20 18.48 -46.31
C VAL A 279 -26.50 17.08 -46.83
#